data_2d79f5abfe70f16c1c29c88de33e7339
#
_entry.id   2d79f5abfe70f16c1c29c88de33e7339
#
_cell.length_a   1.000
_cell.length_b   1.000
_cell.length_c   1.000
_cell.angle_alpha   90.00
_cell.angle_beta   90.00
_cell.angle_gamma   90.00
#
_symmetry.space_group_name_H-M   'P 1'
#
loop_
_entity.id
_entity.type
_entity.pdbx_description
1 polymer ?
#
loop_
_entity_poly.entity_id
_entity_poly.type
_entity_poly.pdbx_seq_one_letter_code
_entity_poly.pdbx_strand_id
1 'polypeptide(L)' 'MEAKKRTIVYHSDIHTEISLEDLGAMYTVDDIINHYSTQYPELINCKINYDYDENGEIEKIKLEKVNGTKG' A
#
# COMPACT_ATOMS: atom_id res chain seq x y z
N MET A 1 -6.67 2.84 -23.96
CA MET A 1 -6.43 3.76 -22.87
C MET A 1 -5.76 3.05 -21.72
N GLU A 2 -4.71 3.62 -21.21
CA GLU A 2 -3.95 2.97 -20.16
C GLU A 2 -4.44 3.35 -18.80
N ALA A 3 -4.49 2.39 -17.93
CA ALA A 3 -4.84 2.66 -16.55
C ALA A 3 -3.68 3.40 -15.89
N LYS A 4 -4.03 4.35 -15.05
CA LYS A 4 -3.03 5.11 -14.33
C LYS A 4 -2.44 4.25 -13.23
N LYS A 5 -1.12 4.18 -13.18
CA LYS A 5 -0.47 3.42 -12.13
C LYS A 5 -0.57 4.15 -10.81
N ARG A 6 -0.81 3.38 -9.77
CA ARG A 6 -0.88 3.93 -8.44
C ARG A 6 0.49 3.87 -7.81
N THR A 7 0.79 4.84 -6.96
CA THR A 7 2.03 4.83 -6.21
C THR A 7 1.76 4.13 -4.89
N ILE A 8 2.54 3.11 -4.59
CA ILE A 8 2.35 2.35 -3.36
C ILE A 8 3.64 2.45 -2.54
N VAL A 9 3.50 2.88 -1.30
CA VAL A 9 4.65 2.99 -0.41
C VAL A 9 4.33 2.29 0.89
N TYR A 10 5.35 1.69 1.47
CA TYR A 10 5.22 0.99 2.74
C TYR A 10 6.17 1.63 3.73
N HIS A 11 5.64 2.07 4.86
CA HIS A 11 6.44 2.65 5.93
C HIS A 11 6.61 1.63 7.04
N SER A 12 7.80 1.05 7.13
CA SER A 12 8.07 0.10 8.20
C SER A 12 8.30 0.83 9.52
N ASP A 13 8.77 2.07 9.42
CA ASP A 13 8.83 2.96 10.60
C ASP A 13 8.84 4.38 10.07
N ILE A 14 8.98 5.36 10.95
CA ILE A 14 8.87 6.75 10.53
C ILE A 14 10.03 7.20 9.64
N HIS A 15 11.12 6.45 9.64
CA HIS A 15 12.28 6.81 8.84
C HIS A 15 12.46 5.96 7.61
N THR A 16 11.71 4.89 7.48
CA THR A 16 11.91 3.93 6.39
C THR A 16 10.70 3.88 5.49
N GLU A 17 10.91 4.21 4.24
CA GLU A 17 9.85 4.17 3.24
C GLU A 17 10.30 3.27 2.11
N ILE A 18 9.49 2.28 1.80
CA ILE A 18 9.79 1.31 0.76
C ILE A 18 8.78 1.46 -0.35
N SER A 19 9.25 1.65 -1.58
CA SER A 19 8.35 1.76 -2.72
C SER A 19 7.98 0.36 -3.20
N LEU A 20 6.71 0.14 -3.41
CA LEU A 20 6.21 -1.13 -3.94
C LEU A 20 5.60 -0.87 -5.30
N GLU A 21 5.76 -1.84 -6.19
CA GLU A 21 5.20 -1.70 -7.52
C GLU A 21 3.73 -2.05 -7.53
N ASP A 22 2.96 -1.29 -8.33
CA ASP A 22 1.56 -1.62 -8.56
C ASP A 22 1.53 -2.83 -9.49
N LEU A 23 0.83 -3.87 -9.08
CA LEU A 23 0.76 -5.10 -9.86
C LEU A 23 -0.10 -4.94 -11.11
N GLY A 24 -0.92 -3.92 -11.15
CA GLY A 24 -1.79 -3.69 -12.30
C GLY A 24 -3.12 -3.15 -11.84
N ALA A 25 -3.79 -2.46 -12.75
CA ALA A 25 -5.05 -1.81 -12.41
C ALA A 25 -6.14 -2.81 -12.04
N MET A 26 -6.01 -4.05 -12.51
CA MET A 26 -7.01 -5.07 -12.24
C MET A 26 -6.88 -5.65 -10.83
N TYR A 27 -5.78 -5.37 -10.15
CA TYR A 27 -5.57 -5.90 -8.81
C TYR A 27 -6.11 -4.93 -7.77
N THR A 28 -6.80 -5.48 -6.77
CA THR A 28 -7.28 -4.67 -5.66
C THR A 28 -6.14 -4.43 -4.70
N VAL A 29 -6.36 -3.52 -3.76
CA VAL A 29 -5.35 -3.26 -2.72
C VAL A 29 -5.12 -4.52 -1.90
N ASP A 30 -6.19 -5.28 -1.63
CA ASP A 30 -6.03 -6.54 -0.89
C ASP A 30 -5.14 -7.52 -1.64
N ASP A 31 -5.29 -7.58 -2.96
CA ASP A 31 -4.46 -8.46 -3.78
C ASP A 31 -3.00 -8.04 -3.67
N ILE A 32 -2.76 -6.74 -3.71
CA ILE A 32 -1.40 -6.22 -3.63
C ILE A 32 -0.79 -6.51 -2.26
N ILE A 33 -1.57 -6.33 -1.21
CA ILE A 33 -1.09 -6.61 0.14
C ILE A 33 -0.76 -8.09 0.28
N ASN A 34 -1.62 -8.95 -0.24
CA ASN A 34 -1.37 -10.39 -0.16
C ASN A 34 -0.11 -10.78 -0.92
N HIS A 35 0.11 -10.14 -2.06
CA HIS A 35 1.31 -10.44 -2.84
C HIS A 35 2.57 -10.07 -2.07
N TYR A 36 2.59 -8.86 -1.51
CA TYR A 36 3.79 -8.39 -0.84
C TYR A 36 3.92 -8.93 0.58
N SER A 37 2.86 -9.50 1.15
CA SER A 37 2.94 -10.05 2.49
C SER A 37 3.87 -11.27 2.55
N THR A 38 4.19 -11.85 1.39
CA THR A 38 5.17 -12.93 1.37
C THR A 38 6.56 -12.43 1.72
N GLN A 39 6.85 -11.17 1.39
CA GLN A 39 8.13 -10.56 1.74
C GLN A 39 8.02 -9.76 3.03
N TYR A 40 6.87 -9.18 3.27
CA TYR A 40 6.64 -8.32 4.43
C TYR A 40 5.39 -8.81 5.15
N PRO A 41 5.51 -9.86 5.97
CA PRO A 41 4.33 -10.45 6.61
C PRO A 41 3.51 -9.47 7.43
N GLU A 42 4.13 -8.42 7.93
CA GLU A 42 3.43 -7.43 8.72
C GLU A 42 2.41 -6.64 7.91
N LEU A 43 2.47 -6.73 6.58
CA LEU A 43 1.51 -6.01 5.74
C LEU A 43 0.09 -6.52 5.93
N ILE A 44 -0.07 -7.75 6.41
CA ILE A 44 -1.41 -8.29 6.60
C ILE A 44 -2.19 -7.44 7.60
N ASN A 45 -1.50 -6.84 8.55
CA ASN A 45 -2.15 -6.01 9.57
C ASN A 45 -1.77 -4.55 9.47
N CYS A 46 -1.37 -4.09 8.29
CA CYS A 46 -0.94 -2.72 8.15
C CYS A 46 -2.15 -1.78 8.09
N LYS A 47 -1.87 -0.52 8.36
CA LYS A 47 -2.86 0.53 8.21
C LYS A 47 -2.77 1.06 6.79
N ILE A 48 -3.91 1.22 6.14
CA ILE A 48 -3.95 1.64 4.74
C ILE A 48 -4.52 3.04 4.65
N ASN A 49 -3.77 3.93 4.01
CA ASN A 49 -4.24 5.28 3.75
C ASN A 49 -4.26 5.50 2.24
N TYR A 50 -5.31 6.15 1.77
CA TYR A 50 -5.47 6.43 0.36
C TYR A 50 -5.37 7.92 0.11
N ASP A 51 -4.63 8.31 -0.91
CA ASP A 51 -4.64 9.67 -1.40
C ASP A 51 -5.30 9.67 -2.77
N TYR A 52 -6.21 10.60 -2.98
CA TYR A 52 -6.97 10.69 -4.23
C TYR A 52 -6.52 11.90 -5.01
N ASP A 53 -6.57 11.78 -6.34
CA ASP A 53 -6.25 12.92 -7.19
C ASP A 53 -7.50 13.79 -7.37
N GLU A 54 -7.38 14.81 -8.22
CA GLU A 54 -8.49 15.74 -8.39
C GLU A 54 -9.69 15.07 -9.02
N ASN A 55 -9.52 13.96 -9.70
CA ASN A 55 -10.62 13.24 -10.33
C ASN A 55 -11.28 12.25 -9.38
N GLY A 56 -10.77 12.13 -8.17
CA GLY A 56 -11.32 11.20 -7.21
C GLY A 56 -10.78 9.79 -7.35
N GLU A 57 -9.74 9.62 -8.16
CA GLU A 57 -9.13 8.30 -8.33
C GLU A 57 -7.96 8.15 -7.37
N ILE A 58 -7.68 6.90 -7.00
CA ILE A 58 -6.58 6.64 -6.08
C ILE A 58 -5.27 6.96 -6.76
N GLU A 59 -4.54 7.90 -6.20
CA GLU A 59 -3.24 8.28 -6.72
C GLU A 59 -2.11 7.62 -5.93
N LYS A 60 -2.26 7.52 -4.63
CA LYS A 60 -1.21 6.99 -3.79
C LYS A 60 -1.82 6.12 -2.69
N ILE A 61 -1.18 5.00 -2.42
CA ILE A 61 -1.59 4.11 -1.35
C ILE A 61 -0.44 4.03 -0.37
N LYS A 62 -0.70 4.39 0.88
CA LYS A 62 0.33 4.38 1.90
C LYS A 62 0.02 3.28 2.89
N LEU A 63 0.94 2.35 3.04
CA LEU A 63 0.80 1.24 3.97
C LEU A 63 1.71 1.49 5.16
N GLU A 64 1.15 1.48 6.35
CA GLU A 64 1.92 1.77 7.55
C GLU A 64 1.88 0.59 8.49
N LYS A 65 3.04 0.22 9.01
CA LYS A 65 3.11 -0.84 9.97
C LYS A 65 2.42 -0.40 11.25
N VAL A 66 1.56 -1.27 11.76
CA VAL A 66 0.89 -1.01 13.01
C VAL A 66 1.73 -1.62 14.11
N ASN A 67 2.19 -0.79 15.02
CA ASN A 67 2.94 -1.29 16.16
C ASN A 67 1.98 -2.01 17.06
N GLY A 68 2.28 -3.20 17.38
CA GLY A 68 1.41 -3.98 18.15
C GLY A 68 1.29 -3.43 19.51
N THR A 69 0.19 -2.99 19.86
CA THR A 69 0.05 -2.53 21.09
C THR A 69 -0.50 -3.61 21.75
N LYS A 70 -0.29 -3.93 22.42
CA LYS A 70 -0.75 -4.66 23.03
C LYS A 70 -1.69 -4.46 23.53
N GLY A 71 -2.07 -4.60 23.42
CA GLY A 71 -3.26 -4.47 23.71
C GLY A 71 -3.87 -4.43 24.55
#